data_521fda1d7ec196452df5ecb24d5096cc
#
_entry.id   521fda1d7ec196452df5ecb24d5096cc
#
_cell.length_a   1.000
_cell.length_b   1.000
_cell.length_c   1.000
_cell.angle_alpha   90.00
_cell.angle_beta   90.00
_cell.angle_gamma   90.00
#
_symmetry.space_group_name_H-M   'P 1'
#
loop_
_entity.id
_entity.type
_entity.pdbx_description
1 polymer ?
#
loop_
_entity_poly.entity_id
_entity_poly.type
_entity_poly.pdbx_seq_one_letter_code
_entity_poly.pdbx_strand_id
1 'polypeptide(L)'
;MLYSFANKKRDLTDILTTIIRDEPRFISNFNRIVRCGEDGHSWNDDILTQAYVQYVSNYQGIFEFSPEEVAKLHVGDTLVPVGGSAIFIVAEINKNSVDLDLLSSNGSSTTVYSLPENGWTFRIVSRVDWDQVKVAEVSEFNAVQTVTRYIVTSTSGIEWGSIDNQVNRQTAVTLSDLARDLNIMSLFGCCYGDKKMAGGLYYYATGSGALEIDAGEAVLDIDLVNAAAQSVMTKGGEPMQILCSPRQARALSREYKDRLQILRSDDRRGAYVAVVVNEINGRGLALMVDPDVPDTDCWLLDKSCFGLAIESVYDYDAPLDGFDGIRRKVEANVTFEFKNPKQRCCRIKNLKNSIGFKGV
;
A
#
# COMPACT_ATOMS: atom_id res chain seq x y z
N MET A 1 -9.26 -39.49 -38.77
CA MET A 1 -9.60 -39.48 -37.33
C MET A 1 -9.42 -38.06 -36.85
N LEU A 2 -10.50 -37.31 -36.81
CA LEU A 2 -10.48 -35.94 -36.26
C LEU A 2 -10.41 -36.04 -34.73
N TYR A 3 -9.25 -35.80 -34.17
CA TYR A 3 -9.11 -35.59 -32.73
C TYR A 3 -9.82 -34.30 -32.37
N SER A 4 -10.98 -34.41 -31.78
CA SER A 4 -11.63 -33.36 -31.06
C SER A 4 -10.72 -33.01 -29.87
N PHE A 5 -9.85 -32.00 -30.03
CA PHE A 5 -9.20 -31.38 -28.91
C PHE A 5 -10.26 -30.61 -28.14
N ALA A 6 -10.85 -31.28 -27.17
CA ALA A 6 -11.62 -30.56 -26.16
C ALA A 6 -10.65 -29.60 -25.48
N ASN A 7 -10.82 -28.31 -25.72
CA ASN A 7 -10.11 -27.22 -25.01
C ASN A 7 -10.40 -27.38 -23.51
N LYS A 8 -9.66 -28.25 -22.83
CA LYS A 8 -9.69 -28.34 -21.37
C LYS A 8 -8.92 -27.14 -20.83
N LYS A 9 -9.66 -26.12 -20.42
CA LYS A 9 -9.12 -25.07 -19.58
C LYS A 9 -8.70 -25.70 -18.25
N ARG A 10 -7.44 -25.51 -17.89
CA ARG A 10 -6.92 -25.94 -16.60
C ARG A 10 -6.82 -24.72 -15.70
N ASP A 11 -7.40 -24.82 -14.51
CA ASP A 11 -7.28 -23.78 -13.48
C ASP A 11 -5.89 -23.84 -12.83
N LEU A 12 -5.19 -22.73 -12.84
CA LEU A 12 -3.85 -22.54 -12.29
C LEU A 12 -3.82 -21.56 -11.13
N THR A 13 -4.97 -21.13 -10.61
CA THR A 13 -5.08 -20.10 -9.56
C THR A 13 -4.25 -20.45 -8.34
N ASP A 14 -4.34 -21.67 -7.83
CA ASP A 14 -3.60 -22.10 -6.63
C ASP A 14 -2.09 -22.13 -6.87
N ILE A 15 -1.65 -22.51 -8.06
CA ILE A 15 -0.23 -22.57 -8.41
C ILE A 15 0.33 -21.15 -8.49
N LEU A 16 -0.37 -20.23 -9.15
CA LEU A 16 0.05 -18.83 -9.26
C LEU A 16 0.13 -18.16 -7.88
N THR A 17 -0.87 -18.38 -7.02
CA THR A 17 -0.88 -17.81 -5.67
C THR A 17 0.27 -18.33 -4.81
N THR A 18 0.66 -19.60 -5.00
CA THR A 18 1.82 -20.18 -4.31
C THR A 18 3.12 -19.50 -4.80
N ILE A 19 3.30 -19.34 -6.11
CA ILE A 19 4.46 -18.67 -6.69
C ILE A 19 4.56 -17.22 -6.19
N ILE A 20 3.45 -16.47 -6.16
CA ILE A 20 3.41 -15.09 -5.67
C ILE A 20 3.86 -15.01 -4.20
N ARG A 21 3.48 -15.97 -3.36
CA ARG A 21 3.88 -16.01 -1.94
C ARG A 21 5.35 -16.33 -1.74
N ASP A 22 5.91 -17.16 -2.59
CA ASP A 22 7.30 -17.63 -2.49
C ASP A 22 8.31 -16.60 -3.01
N GLU A 23 7.90 -15.67 -3.89
CA GLU A 23 8.77 -14.60 -4.37
C GLU A 23 8.70 -13.38 -3.42
N PRO A 24 9.84 -12.90 -2.85
CA PRO A 24 9.86 -11.74 -1.95
C PRO A 24 9.74 -10.42 -2.75
N ARG A 25 8.58 -10.15 -3.29
CA ARG A 25 8.24 -8.93 -4.04
C ARG A 25 7.04 -8.23 -3.43
N PHE A 26 6.77 -7.00 -3.84
CA PHE A 26 5.65 -6.22 -3.32
C PHE A 26 4.33 -6.98 -3.34
N ILE A 27 4.03 -7.67 -4.44
CA ILE A 27 2.80 -8.46 -4.59
C ILE A 27 2.65 -9.56 -3.52
N SER A 28 3.75 -10.06 -2.93
CA SER A 28 3.68 -11.07 -1.85
C SER A 28 3.08 -10.52 -0.55
N ASN A 29 2.95 -9.19 -0.41
CA ASN A 29 2.31 -8.54 0.74
C ASN A 29 0.80 -8.56 0.70
N PHE A 30 0.20 -8.89 -0.43
CA PHE A 30 -1.24 -8.97 -0.56
C PHE A 30 -1.77 -10.19 0.20
N ASN A 31 -2.17 -9.95 1.44
CA ASN A 31 -2.55 -11.01 2.38
C ASN A 31 -3.92 -11.63 2.08
N ARG A 32 -4.78 -10.90 1.37
CA ARG A 32 -6.16 -11.30 1.12
C ARG A 32 -6.34 -11.65 -0.35
N ILE A 33 -6.70 -12.89 -0.61
CA ILE A 33 -7.15 -13.32 -1.94
C ILE A 33 -8.67 -13.32 -1.91
N VAL A 34 -9.26 -12.43 -2.69
CA VAL A 34 -10.72 -12.31 -2.85
C VAL A 34 -11.05 -12.73 -4.27
N ARG A 35 -12.15 -13.43 -4.47
CA ARG A 35 -12.69 -13.63 -5.82
C ARG A 35 -13.42 -12.37 -6.24
N CYS A 36 -13.15 -11.89 -7.44
CA CYS A 36 -13.83 -10.75 -8.05
C CYS A 36 -14.76 -11.19 -9.19
N GLY A 37 -15.62 -10.28 -9.61
CA GLY A 37 -16.43 -10.45 -10.81
C GLY A 37 -15.65 -10.14 -12.08
N GLU A 38 -16.25 -10.44 -13.25
CA GLU A 38 -15.64 -10.22 -14.57
C GLU A 38 -15.34 -8.73 -14.88
N ASP A 39 -16.07 -7.79 -14.28
CA ASP A 39 -15.92 -6.36 -14.54
C ASP A 39 -14.89 -5.71 -13.63
N GLY A 40 -14.78 -6.16 -12.39
CA GLY A 40 -13.88 -5.57 -11.41
C GLY A 40 -14.19 -5.98 -9.98
N HIS A 41 -13.48 -5.33 -9.09
CA HIS A 41 -13.63 -5.47 -7.65
C HIS A 41 -13.94 -4.10 -7.05
N SER A 42 -14.96 -4.02 -6.21
CA SER A 42 -15.31 -2.83 -5.46
C SER A 42 -15.15 -3.07 -3.96
N TRP A 43 -14.72 -2.05 -3.25
CA TRP A 43 -14.62 -2.05 -1.80
C TRP A 43 -15.02 -0.69 -1.25
N ASN A 44 -15.38 -0.67 0.02
CA ASN A 44 -15.63 0.57 0.73
C ASN A 44 -14.39 0.91 1.57
N ASP A 45 -13.91 2.13 1.40
CA ASP A 45 -12.86 2.68 2.25
C ASP A 45 -13.50 3.39 3.42
N ASP A 46 -13.22 2.90 4.62
CA ASP A 46 -13.53 3.61 5.86
C ASP A 46 -12.56 4.79 5.96
N ILE A 47 -13.04 6.00 5.96
CA ILE A 47 -12.20 7.14 6.32
C ILE A 47 -11.76 6.91 7.76
N LEU A 48 -10.47 6.61 7.95
CA LEU A 48 -9.90 6.50 9.29
C LEU A 48 -10.18 7.81 10.00
N THR A 49 -11.00 7.75 11.03
CA THR A 49 -11.38 8.92 11.81
C THR A 49 -10.12 9.49 12.41
N GLN A 50 -9.68 10.63 11.91
CA GLN A 50 -8.54 11.31 12.49
C GLN A 50 -8.92 11.69 13.92
N ALA A 51 -8.14 11.20 14.87
CA ALA A 51 -8.29 11.57 16.26
C ALA A 51 -7.87 13.04 16.52
N TYR A 52 -7.48 13.76 15.47
CA TYR A 52 -6.97 15.12 15.53
C TYR A 52 -7.69 16.01 14.53
N VAL A 53 -7.99 17.24 14.97
CA VAL A 53 -8.53 18.31 14.16
C VAL A 53 -7.70 19.58 14.36
N GLN A 54 -7.46 20.32 13.29
CA GLN A 54 -6.68 21.54 13.33
C GLN A 54 -7.58 22.73 12.95
N TYR A 55 -7.64 23.73 13.80
CA TYR A 55 -8.35 24.96 13.47
C TYR A 55 -7.43 25.94 12.70
N VAL A 56 -8.06 26.78 11.90
CA VAL A 56 -7.39 27.79 11.08
C VAL A 56 -7.18 29.07 11.86
N SER A 57 -8.23 29.50 12.57
CA SER A 57 -8.21 30.74 13.37
C SER A 57 -9.06 30.60 14.62
N ASN A 58 -8.75 31.37 15.65
CA ASN A 58 -9.53 31.51 16.88
C ASN A 58 -9.77 32.98 17.15
N TYR A 59 -11.02 33.38 17.22
CA TYR A 59 -11.43 34.71 17.59
C TYR A 59 -12.46 34.65 18.70
N GLN A 60 -12.11 35.14 19.89
CA GLN A 60 -12.96 35.22 21.07
C GLN A 60 -13.65 33.88 21.46
N GLY A 61 -12.97 32.76 21.28
CA GLY A 61 -13.49 31.44 21.62
C GLY A 61 -14.26 30.74 20.51
N ILE A 62 -14.47 31.40 19.38
CA ILE A 62 -15.02 30.79 18.19
C ILE A 62 -13.86 30.34 17.32
N PHE A 63 -13.84 29.05 17.01
CA PHE A 63 -12.78 28.42 16.21
C PHE A 63 -13.26 28.23 14.78
N GLU A 64 -12.46 28.71 13.83
CA GLU A 64 -12.70 28.41 12.43
C GLU A 64 -11.88 27.21 11.99
N PHE A 65 -12.54 26.23 11.42
CA PHE A 65 -11.94 25.01 10.86
C PHE A 65 -12.13 24.99 9.34
N SER A 66 -11.31 24.23 8.65
CA SER A 66 -11.58 23.93 7.25
C SER A 66 -12.86 23.05 7.13
N PRO A 67 -13.58 23.08 5.99
CA PRO A 67 -14.77 22.25 5.82
C PRO A 67 -14.51 20.75 6.04
N GLU A 68 -13.30 20.29 5.70
CA GLU A 68 -12.85 18.91 5.91
C GLU A 68 -12.66 18.56 7.39
N GLU A 69 -12.20 19.51 8.19
CA GLU A 69 -11.99 19.33 9.62
C GLU A 69 -13.32 19.41 10.40
N VAL A 70 -14.21 20.32 10.00
CA VAL A 70 -15.57 20.42 10.58
C VAL A 70 -16.37 19.14 10.38
N ALA A 71 -16.23 18.51 9.22
CA ALA A 71 -16.91 17.25 8.91
C ALA A 71 -16.55 16.09 9.87
N LYS A 72 -15.47 16.24 10.62
CA LYS A 72 -15.01 15.26 11.63
C LYS A 72 -15.57 15.52 13.01
N LEU A 73 -16.15 16.70 13.26
CA LEU A 73 -16.64 17.14 14.56
C LEU A 73 -18.15 17.00 14.64
N HIS A 74 -18.63 16.67 15.85
CA HIS A 74 -20.05 16.61 16.16
C HIS A 74 -20.29 17.38 17.45
N VAL A 75 -21.49 17.96 17.59
CA VAL A 75 -21.91 18.60 18.83
C VAL A 75 -21.89 17.57 19.96
N GLY A 76 -21.21 17.90 21.05
CA GLY A 76 -20.97 17.01 22.17
C GLY A 76 -19.64 16.26 22.15
N ASP A 77 -18.85 16.33 21.08
CA ASP A 77 -17.50 15.77 21.06
C ASP A 77 -16.62 16.47 22.09
N THR A 78 -15.76 15.71 22.77
CA THR A 78 -14.78 16.28 23.70
C THR A 78 -13.42 16.38 23.05
N LEU A 79 -12.82 17.56 23.19
CA LEU A 79 -11.56 17.93 22.57
C LEU A 79 -10.50 18.29 23.61
N VAL A 80 -9.25 17.87 23.39
CA VAL A 80 -8.11 18.26 24.22
C VAL A 80 -7.05 18.84 23.32
N PRO A 81 -6.52 20.05 23.61
CA PRO A 81 -5.43 20.62 22.84
C PRO A 81 -4.18 19.73 22.95
N VAL A 82 -3.46 19.55 21.86
CA VAL A 82 -2.20 18.80 21.89
C VAL A 82 -1.18 19.57 22.71
N GLY A 83 -0.66 18.94 23.78
CA GLY A 83 0.23 19.58 24.75
C GLY A 83 -0.46 20.32 25.89
N GLY A 84 -1.81 20.33 25.91
CA GLY A 84 -2.63 20.89 27.00
C GLY A 84 -3.37 19.80 27.79
N SER A 85 -3.91 20.17 28.96
CA SER A 85 -4.72 19.29 29.83
C SER A 85 -6.16 19.74 29.97
N ALA A 86 -6.53 20.86 29.36
CA ALA A 86 -7.90 21.37 29.38
C ALA A 86 -8.80 20.53 28.46
N ILE A 87 -10.01 20.22 28.90
CA ILE A 87 -10.98 19.46 28.12
C ILE A 87 -12.09 20.43 27.70
N PHE A 88 -12.32 20.48 26.40
CA PHE A 88 -13.40 21.28 25.80
C PHE A 88 -14.47 20.35 25.23
N ILE A 89 -15.71 20.85 25.17
CA ILE A 89 -16.82 20.21 24.52
C ILE A 89 -17.27 21.07 23.34
N VAL A 90 -17.61 20.44 22.23
CA VAL A 90 -18.19 21.11 21.07
C VAL A 90 -19.64 21.46 21.41
N ALA A 91 -19.90 22.75 21.61
CA ALA A 91 -21.25 23.24 21.97
C ALA A 91 -22.11 23.45 20.73
N GLU A 92 -21.57 24.07 19.69
CA GLU A 92 -22.31 24.38 18.46
C GLU A 92 -21.38 24.36 17.26
N ILE A 93 -21.92 23.94 16.10
CA ILE A 93 -21.22 23.95 14.82
C ILE A 93 -22.03 24.78 13.82
N ASN A 94 -21.47 25.91 13.40
CA ASN A 94 -22.06 26.82 12.43
C ASN A 94 -21.21 26.89 11.16
N LYS A 95 -21.54 26.12 10.12
CA LYS A 95 -20.76 25.98 8.89
C LYS A 95 -19.30 25.59 9.16
N ASN A 96 -18.40 26.58 9.18
CA ASN A 96 -16.98 26.39 9.43
C ASN A 96 -16.53 26.88 10.82
N SER A 97 -17.42 27.46 11.59
CA SER A 97 -17.14 27.94 12.94
C SER A 97 -17.68 26.96 13.98
N VAL A 98 -16.86 26.68 14.96
CA VAL A 98 -17.18 25.75 16.07
C VAL A 98 -17.02 26.51 17.38
N ASP A 99 -18.06 26.47 18.20
CA ASP A 99 -18.04 27.03 19.54
C ASP A 99 -17.65 25.92 20.53
N LEU A 100 -16.67 26.23 21.39
CA LEU A 100 -16.13 25.28 22.35
C LEU A 100 -16.34 25.77 23.77
N ASP A 101 -17.00 24.97 24.58
CA ASP A 101 -17.15 25.18 26.00
C ASP A 101 -16.08 24.46 26.82
N LEU A 102 -15.55 25.10 27.84
CA LEU A 102 -14.59 24.47 28.74
C LEU A 102 -15.31 23.52 29.70
N LEU A 103 -15.04 22.22 29.58
CA LEU A 103 -15.62 21.20 30.46
C LEU A 103 -14.81 21.00 31.74
N SER A 104 -13.48 20.97 31.65
CA SER A 104 -12.56 20.78 32.77
C SER A 104 -11.18 21.35 32.49
N SER A 105 -10.60 21.97 33.52
CA SER A 105 -9.20 22.44 33.50
C SER A 105 -8.43 21.76 34.62
N ASN A 106 -7.83 20.60 34.41
CA ASN A 106 -7.04 19.86 35.41
C ASN A 106 -5.86 20.71 35.96
N GLY A 107 -6.17 21.73 36.77
CA GLY A 107 -5.15 22.59 37.39
C GLY A 107 -4.42 23.58 36.46
N SER A 108 -4.75 23.57 35.19
CA SER A 108 -4.22 24.52 34.20
C SER A 108 -5.20 25.68 34.03
N SER A 109 -4.71 26.90 34.06
CA SER A 109 -5.47 28.13 33.81
C SER A 109 -5.80 28.33 32.31
N THR A 110 -5.74 27.26 31.52
CA THR A 110 -6.00 27.31 30.08
C THR A 110 -7.49 27.46 29.86
N THR A 111 -7.92 28.65 29.50
CA THR A 111 -9.27 28.93 29.04
C THR A 111 -9.31 28.91 27.51
N VAL A 112 -10.51 28.85 26.93
CA VAL A 112 -10.71 28.93 25.47
C VAL A 112 -9.99 30.15 24.88
N TYR A 113 -9.95 31.25 25.61
CA TYR A 113 -9.31 32.50 25.18
C TYR A 113 -7.78 32.52 25.30
N SER A 114 -7.17 31.53 25.96
CA SER A 114 -5.71 31.45 26.12
C SER A 114 -5.06 30.53 25.07
N LEU A 115 -5.83 29.96 24.17
CA LEU A 115 -5.31 29.17 23.08
C LEU A 115 -4.73 30.08 21.97
N PRO A 116 -3.67 29.66 21.26
CA PRO A 116 -3.09 30.43 20.17
C PRO A 116 -4.14 30.82 19.13
N GLU A 117 -3.93 32.00 18.51
CA GLU A 117 -4.86 32.50 17.49
C GLU A 117 -4.92 31.63 16.23
N ASN A 118 -3.85 30.91 15.91
CA ASN A 118 -3.77 30.11 14.68
C ASN A 118 -3.12 28.75 14.88
N GLY A 119 -3.63 27.75 14.18
CA GLY A 119 -2.90 26.57 13.80
C GLY A 119 -2.68 25.49 14.87
N TRP A 120 -3.38 25.54 15.99
CA TRP A 120 -3.28 24.48 17.00
C TRP A 120 -4.14 23.28 16.65
N THR A 121 -3.73 22.12 17.18
CA THR A 121 -4.39 20.84 16.94
C THR A 121 -5.08 20.39 18.21
N PHE A 122 -6.34 19.99 18.08
CA PHE A 122 -7.10 19.29 19.11
C PHE A 122 -7.10 17.79 18.85
N ARG A 123 -7.05 17.04 19.93
CA ARG A 123 -7.32 15.61 19.92
C ARG A 123 -8.78 15.36 20.32
N ILE A 124 -9.50 14.60 19.53
CA ILE A 124 -10.84 14.13 19.87
C ILE A 124 -10.69 12.99 20.88
N VAL A 125 -11.26 13.15 22.10
CA VAL A 125 -11.08 12.20 23.21
C VAL A 125 -12.30 11.28 23.35
N SER A 126 -13.50 11.83 23.25
CA SER A 126 -14.72 11.03 23.25
C SER A 126 -15.79 11.65 22.37
N ARG A 127 -16.70 10.82 21.91
CA ARG A 127 -17.85 11.19 21.09
C ARG A 127 -19.12 10.78 21.82
N VAL A 128 -20.10 11.68 21.87
CA VAL A 128 -21.34 11.46 22.63
C VAL A 128 -22.34 10.63 21.84
N ASP A 129 -22.31 10.70 20.52
CA ASP A 129 -23.33 10.08 19.66
C ASP A 129 -22.69 9.30 18.51
N TRP A 130 -22.39 8.02 18.79
CA TRP A 130 -21.82 7.10 17.80
C TRP A 130 -22.80 6.75 16.67
N ASP A 131 -24.11 6.83 16.93
CA ASP A 131 -25.14 6.46 15.95
C ASP A 131 -25.29 7.49 14.82
N GLN A 132 -24.78 8.70 15.01
CA GLN A 132 -24.79 9.76 13.98
C GLN A 132 -23.48 9.91 13.23
N VAL A 133 -22.42 9.19 13.63
CA VAL A 133 -21.18 9.15 12.87
C VAL A 133 -21.45 8.41 11.56
N LYS A 134 -21.84 9.15 10.53
CA LYS A 134 -21.77 8.66 9.17
C LYS A 134 -20.28 8.44 8.88
N VAL A 135 -19.85 7.19 8.98
CA VAL A 135 -18.60 6.78 8.38
C VAL A 135 -18.76 7.16 6.91
N ALA A 136 -18.01 8.16 6.46
CA ALA A 136 -18.02 8.53 5.07
C ALA A 136 -17.33 7.38 4.33
N GLU A 137 -18.14 6.43 3.87
CA GLU A 137 -17.68 5.34 3.02
C GLU A 137 -17.42 5.93 1.63
N VAL A 138 -16.19 5.86 1.21
CA VAL A 138 -15.83 6.11 -0.19
C VAL A 138 -15.81 4.76 -0.88
N SER A 139 -16.73 4.57 -1.81
CA SER A 139 -16.73 3.37 -2.65
C SER A 139 -15.64 3.51 -3.71
N GLU A 140 -14.65 2.64 -3.64
CA GLU A 140 -13.58 2.55 -4.63
C GLU A 140 -13.80 1.33 -5.53
N PHE A 141 -13.33 1.44 -6.77
CA PHE A 141 -13.46 0.39 -7.77
C PHE A 141 -12.16 0.23 -8.54
N ASN A 142 -11.78 -1.03 -8.79
CA ASN A 142 -10.64 -1.35 -9.65
C ASN A 142 -11.05 -2.40 -10.68
N ALA A 143 -10.79 -2.12 -11.96
CA ALA A 143 -11.16 -3.01 -13.05
C ALA A 143 -10.30 -4.28 -13.07
N VAL A 144 -10.87 -5.39 -13.51
CA VAL A 144 -10.09 -6.61 -13.78
C VAL A 144 -9.27 -6.42 -15.05
N GLN A 145 -7.97 -6.69 -14.93
CA GLN A 145 -7.06 -6.67 -16.07
C GLN A 145 -6.66 -8.09 -16.46
N THR A 146 -6.75 -8.37 -17.75
CA THR A 146 -6.28 -9.62 -18.34
C THR A 146 -4.81 -9.52 -18.70
N VAL A 147 -3.99 -10.38 -18.10
CA VAL A 147 -2.57 -10.56 -18.46
C VAL A 147 -2.40 -11.89 -19.17
N THR A 148 -1.80 -11.86 -20.35
CA THR A 148 -1.70 -13.04 -21.22
C THR A 148 -0.22 -13.34 -21.53
N ARG A 149 0.16 -14.62 -21.40
CA ARG A 149 1.45 -15.13 -21.84
C ARG A 149 1.25 -16.35 -22.76
N TYR A 150 2.14 -16.51 -23.71
CA TYR A 150 2.11 -17.64 -24.66
C TYR A 150 3.33 -18.52 -24.48
N ILE A 151 3.10 -19.83 -24.54
CA ILE A 151 4.14 -20.86 -24.58
C ILE A 151 4.07 -21.46 -25.98
N VAL A 152 5.20 -21.44 -26.69
CA VAL A 152 5.31 -22.06 -28.01
C VAL A 152 6.45 -23.08 -27.98
N THR A 153 6.11 -24.35 -28.21
CA THR A 153 7.07 -25.45 -28.22
C THR A 153 7.00 -26.13 -29.58
N SER A 154 8.16 -26.18 -30.28
CA SER A 154 8.27 -26.97 -31.51
C SER A 154 8.23 -28.45 -31.19
N THR A 155 7.50 -29.22 -31.99
CA THR A 155 7.43 -30.70 -31.88
C THR A 155 8.44 -31.39 -32.76
N SER A 156 9.14 -30.65 -33.66
CA SER A 156 10.10 -31.26 -34.56
C SER A 156 11.40 -31.68 -33.83
N GLY A 157 11.74 -32.97 -33.94
CA GLY A 157 12.99 -33.51 -33.37
C GLY A 157 12.94 -33.87 -31.88
N ILE A 158 11.80 -33.86 -31.22
CA ILE A 158 11.62 -34.23 -29.82
C ILE A 158 10.87 -35.52 -29.67
N GLU A 159 11.32 -36.43 -28.79
CA GLU A 159 10.59 -37.64 -28.45
C GLU A 159 9.31 -37.29 -27.67
N TRP A 160 8.19 -37.98 -28.00
CA TRP A 160 6.87 -37.69 -27.44
C TRP A 160 6.81 -37.68 -25.91
N GLY A 161 7.56 -38.54 -25.21
CA GLY A 161 7.62 -38.56 -23.74
C GLY A 161 8.34 -37.37 -23.10
N SER A 162 9.11 -36.59 -23.86
CA SER A 162 9.83 -35.41 -23.37
C SER A 162 9.07 -34.09 -23.61
N ILE A 163 8.08 -34.12 -24.54
CA ILE A 163 7.28 -32.90 -24.87
C ILE A 163 6.44 -32.46 -23.67
N ASP A 164 5.75 -33.37 -22.99
CA ASP A 164 4.93 -33.03 -21.83
C ASP A 164 5.75 -32.47 -20.67
N ASN A 165 6.94 -33.04 -20.43
CA ASN A 165 7.86 -32.52 -19.42
C ASN A 165 8.38 -31.11 -19.79
N GLN A 166 8.65 -30.86 -21.07
CA GLN A 166 9.11 -29.58 -21.54
C GLN A 166 8.02 -28.52 -21.48
N VAL A 167 6.78 -28.85 -21.85
CA VAL A 167 5.61 -27.97 -21.72
C VAL A 167 5.32 -27.65 -20.27
N ASN A 168 5.37 -28.62 -19.36
CA ASN A 168 5.16 -28.38 -17.93
C ASN A 168 6.23 -27.48 -17.33
N ARG A 169 7.50 -27.66 -17.71
CA ARG A 169 8.60 -26.78 -17.29
C ARG A 169 8.41 -25.36 -17.82
N GLN A 170 8.05 -25.21 -19.09
CA GLN A 170 7.78 -23.90 -19.67
C GLN A 170 6.57 -23.22 -19.03
N THR A 171 5.53 -23.99 -18.66
CA THR A 171 4.38 -23.46 -17.93
C THR A 171 4.80 -22.90 -16.56
N ALA A 172 5.65 -23.60 -15.82
CA ALA A 172 6.15 -23.10 -14.53
C ALA A 172 6.97 -21.81 -14.68
N VAL A 173 7.85 -21.73 -15.68
CA VAL A 173 8.61 -20.50 -15.98
C VAL A 173 7.68 -19.37 -16.38
N THR A 174 6.69 -19.64 -17.21
CA THR A 174 5.70 -18.64 -17.66
C THR A 174 4.87 -18.11 -16.50
N LEU A 175 4.49 -18.96 -15.53
CA LEU A 175 3.77 -18.53 -14.33
C LEU A 175 4.65 -17.63 -13.42
N SER A 176 5.95 -17.93 -13.31
CA SER A 176 6.88 -17.06 -12.59
C SER A 176 7.03 -15.69 -13.28
N ASP A 177 7.15 -15.68 -14.62
CA ASP A 177 7.18 -14.42 -15.38
C ASP A 177 5.85 -13.65 -15.26
N LEU A 178 4.72 -14.36 -15.25
CA LEU A 178 3.40 -13.77 -15.02
C LEU A 178 3.30 -13.13 -13.62
N ALA A 179 3.81 -13.79 -12.58
CA ALA A 179 3.85 -13.23 -11.23
C ALA A 179 4.69 -11.93 -11.18
N ARG A 180 5.75 -11.82 -11.97
CA ARG A 180 6.55 -10.61 -12.11
C ARG A 180 5.79 -9.49 -12.82
N ASP A 181 5.08 -9.81 -13.90
CA ASP A 181 4.22 -8.82 -14.59
C ASP A 181 3.15 -8.29 -13.64
N LEU A 182 2.53 -9.17 -12.84
CA LEU A 182 1.56 -8.79 -11.83
C LEU A 182 2.18 -7.91 -10.73
N ASN A 183 3.44 -8.15 -10.34
CA ASN A 183 4.15 -7.28 -9.41
C ASN A 183 4.31 -5.86 -9.97
N ILE A 184 4.79 -5.73 -11.21
CA ILE A 184 4.93 -4.44 -11.89
C ILE A 184 3.56 -3.74 -12.00
N MET A 185 2.52 -4.49 -12.34
CA MET A 185 1.16 -3.96 -12.44
C MET A 185 0.62 -3.51 -11.07
N SER A 186 0.92 -4.25 -9.98
CA SER A 186 0.52 -3.88 -8.63
C SER A 186 1.21 -2.60 -8.13
N LEU A 187 2.40 -2.28 -8.64
CA LEU A 187 3.10 -1.03 -8.37
C LEU A 187 2.58 0.12 -9.25
N PHE A 188 2.68 -0.03 -10.57
CA PHE A 188 2.54 1.05 -11.54
C PHE A 188 1.26 1.02 -12.36
N GLY A 189 0.38 0.06 -12.15
CA GLY A 189 -0.90 0.01 -12.85
C GLY A 189 -1.66 1.33 -12.74
N CYS A 190 -2.42 1.68 -13.77
CA CYS A 190 -3.26 2.89 -13.78
C CYS A 190 -4.64 2.56 -14.33
N CYS A 191 -5.68 3.09 -13.69
CA CYS A 191 -7.02 3.05 -14.23
C CYS A 191 -7.14 4.07 -15.37
N TYR A 192 -7.50 3.63 -16.55
CA TYR A 192 -7.66 4.53 -17.69
C TYR A 192 -8.97 4.30 -18.42
N GLY A 193 -9.92 5.23 -18.21
CA GLY A 193 -11.19 5.31 -18.96
C GLY A 193 -11.88 3.96 -19.15
N ASP A 194 -12.34 3.70 -20.38
CA ASP A 194 -13.07 2.48 -20.74
C ASP A 194 -12.18 1.25 -20.92
N LYS A 195 -10.87 1.37 -20.73
CA LYS A 195 -9.94 0.23 -20.80
C LYS A 195 -9.95 -0.50 -19.47
N LYS A 196 -10.12 -1.82 -19.51
CA LYS A 196 -10.00 -2.70 -18.35
C LYS A 196 -8.54 -2.79 -17.91
N MET A 197 -8.07 -1.79 -17.16
CA MET A 197 -6.72 -1.70 -16.60
C MET A 197 -6.81 -1.56 -15.09
N ALA A 198 -6.07 -2.39 -14.37
CA ALA A 198 -6.02 -2.35 -12.92
C ALA A 198 -5.07 -1.26 -12.43
N GLY A 199 -5.54 -0.44 -11.47
CA GLY A 199 -4.70 0.55 -10.78
C GLY A 199 -3.76 -0.11 -9.78
N GLY A 200 -2.55 0.44 -9.62
CA GLY A 200 -1.53 -0.01 -8.69
C GLY A 200 -1.29 0.97 -7.54
N LEU A 201 -0.25 0.68 -6.73
CA LEU A 201 0.13 1.48 -5.56
C LEU A 201 0.34 2.96 -5.91
N TYR A 202 1.10 3.23 -6.97
CA TYR A 202 1.36 4.62 -7.38
C TYR A 202 0.11 5.37 -7.81
N TYR A 203 -0.88 4.69 -8.36
CA TYR A 203 -2.14 5.31 -8.76
C TYR A 203 -2.99 5.70 -7.54
N TYR A 204 -3.16 4.78 -6.57
CA TYR A 204 -4.05 5.01 -5.43
C TYR A 204 -3.39 5.76 -4.26
N ALA A 205 -2.08 5.60 -4.05
CA ALA A 205 -1.38 6.14 -2.88
C ALA A 205 -0.65 7.47 -3.13
N THR A 206 -0.77 8.06 -4.32
CA THR A 206 -0.20 9.38 -4.64
C THR A 206 -1.27 10.42 -4.92
N GLY A 207 -0.87 11.69 -5.03
CA GLY A 207 -1.76 12.80 -5.37
C GLY A 207 -2.30 13.54 -4.14
N SER A 208 -3.42 14.24 -4.32
CA SER A 208 -4.00 15.07 -3.26
C SER A 208 -4.41 14.24 -2.04
N GLY A 209 -3.96 14.67 -0.86
CA GLY A 209 -4.24 14.00 0.41
C GLY A 209 -3.34 12.80 0.71
N ALA A 210 -2.44 12.41 -0.18
CA ALA A 210 -1.46 11.34 0.06
C ALA A 210 -0.35 11.80 1.02
N LEU A 211 0.18 10.86 1.80
CA LEU A 211 1.32 11.10 2.66
C LEU A 211 2.61 10.99 1.83
N GLU A 212 3.24 12.13 1.56
CA GLU A 212 4.50 12.21 0.83
C GLU A 212 5.54 13.03 1.59
N ILE A 213 6.76 12.53 1.65
CA ILE A 213 7.93 13.23 2.19
C ILE A 213 8.93 13.42 1.06
N ASP A 214 9.37 14.66 0.85
CA ASP A 214 10.42 14.95 -0.11
C ASP A 214 11.79 14.88 0.59
N ALA A 215 12.62 13.95 0.15
CA ALA A 215 13.95 13.76 0.70
C ALA A 215 14.98 14.80 0.20
N GLY A 216 14.64 15.60 -0.82
CA GLY A 216 15.53 16.65 -1.34
C GLY A 216 16.90 16.14 -1.78
N GLU A 217 16.97 14.99 -2.45
CA GLU A 217 18.21 14.29 -2.85
C GLU A 217 19.06 13.79 -1.65
N ALA A 218 18.48 13.64 -0.47
CA ALA A 218 19.15 12.99 0.65
C ALA A 218 19.26 11.47 0.45
N VAL A 219 20.19 10.85 1.15
CA VAL A 219 20.29 9.39 1.24
C VAL A 219 19.20 8.91 2.20
N LEU A 220 18.64 7.75 1.94
CA LEU A 220 17.65 7.14 2.84
C LEU A 220 18.30 6.86 4.21
N ASP A 221 17.81 7.51 5.23
CA ASP A 221 18.24 7.37 6.63
C ASP A 221 17.06 7.00 7.54
N ILE A 222 17.35 6.74 8.82
CA ILE A 222 16.30 6.36 9.79
C ILE A 222 15.41 7.52 10.15
N ASP A 223 15.92 8.74 10.12
CA ASP A 223 15.15 9.92 10.49
C ASP A 223 14.01 10.12 9.49
N LEU A 224 14.29 9.93 8.18
CA LEU A 224 13.28 9.93 7.13
C LEU A 224 12.27 8.77 7.31
N VAL A 225 12.75 7.58 7.66
CA VAL A 225 11.89 6.42 7.91
C VAL A 225 10.99 6.69 9.13
N ASN A 226 11.54 7.23 10.22
CA ASN A 226 10.77 7.57 11.41
C ASN A 226 9.76 8.70 11.15
N ALA A 227 10.14 9.74 10.39
CA ALA A 227 9.22 10.81 9.98
C ALA A 227 8.05 10.26 9.14
N ALA A 228 8.34 9.35 8.21
CA ALA A 228 7.31 8.69 7.42
C ALA A 228 6.40 7.79 8.29
N ALA A 229 6.99 7.04 9.22
CA ALA A 229 6.22 6.22 10.17
C ALA A 229 5.32 7.08 11.06
N GLN A 230 5.82 8.21 11.56
CA GLN A 230 5.05 9.16 12.33
C GLN A 230 3.87 9.72 11.53
N SER A 231 4.08 10.06 10.27
CA SER A 231 3.03 10.57 9.38
C SER A 231 1.90 9.55 9.21
N VAL A 232 2.23 8.27 8.97
CA VAL A 232 1.24 7.18 8.86
C VAL A 232 0.49 6.97 10.18
N MET A 233 1.22 6.93 11.31
CA MET A 233 0.62 6.73 12.64
C MET A 233 -0.30 7.88 13.04
N THR A 234 0.06 9.13 12.70
CA THR A 234 -0.78 10.31 12.96
C THR A 234 -2.12 10.23 12.23
N LYS A 235 -2.15 9.58 11.06
CA LYS A 235 -3.38 9.35 10.28
C LYS A 235 -4.13 8.08 10.68
N GLY A 236 -3.65 7.35 11.69
CA GLY A 236 -4.29 6.15 12.21
C GLY A 236 -3.89 4.85 11.51
N GLY A 237 -2.91 4.89 10.60
CA GLY A 237 -2.31 3.70 10.00
C GLY A 237 -1.26 3.06 10.91
N GLU A 238 -0.94 1.80 10.68
CA GLU A 238 0.10 1.06 11.39
C GLU A 238 1.20 0.62 10.42
N PRO A 239 2.30 1.41 10.30
CA PRO A 239 3.38 1.06 9.39
C PRO A 239 4.07 -0.21 9.88
N MET A 240 4.15 -1.23 9.03
CA MET A 240 4.74 -2.53 9.34
C MET A 240 5.91 -2.87 8.43
N GLN A 241 6.05 -2.17 7.30
CA GLN A 241 6.99 -2.56 6.27
C GLN A 241 7.58 -1.37 5.54
N ILE A 242 8.87 -1.50 5.22
CA ILE A 242 9.61 -0.60 4.32
C ILE A 242 9.76 -1.32 2.99
N LEU A 243 9.28 -0.72 1.90
CA LEU A 243 9.46 -1.20 0.54
C LEU A 243 10.42 -0.26 -0.19
N CYS A 244 11.54 -0.78 -0.66
CA CYS A 244 12.53 0.03 -1.36
C CYS A 244 13.30 -0.77 -2.41
N SER A 245 14.02 -0.05 -3.27
CA SER A 245 14.92 -0.67 -4.25
C SER A 245 16.15 -1.33 -3.57
N PRO A 246 16.82 -2.26 -4.24
CA PRO A 246 18.07 -2.87 -3.74
C PRO A 246 19.15 -1.84 -3.40
N ARG A 247 19.17 -0.72 -4.11
CA ARG A 247 20.12 0.36 -3.89
C ARG A 247 19.85 1.09 -2.58
N GLN A 248 18.60 1.45 -2.30
CA GLN A 248 18.21 2.13 -1.07
C GLN A 248 18.33 1.18 0.16
N ALA A 249 18.00 -0.09 0.01
CA ALA A 249 18.24 -1.10 1.03
C ALA A 249 19.73 -1.20 1.41
N ARG A 250 20.63 -1.12 0.42
CA ARG A 250 22.07 -1.10 0.66
C ARG A 250 22.54 0.19 1.33
N ALA A 251 21.93 1.34 1.00
CA ALA A 251 22.22 2.61 1.65
C ALA A 251 21.88 2.53 3.13
N LEU A 252 20.67 2.11 3.43
CA LEU A 252 20.18 1.91 4.80
C LEU A 252 21.06 0.93 5.57
N SER A 253 21.45 -0.19 4.97
CA SER A 253 22.33 -1.18 5.60
C SER A 253 23.73 -0.66 5.91
N ARG A 254 24.27 0.28 5.14
CA ARG A 254 25.59 0.88 5.38
C ARG A 254 25.59 1.84 6.57
N GLU A 255 24.51 2.60 6.71
CA GLU A 255 24.38 3.57 7.79
C GLU A 255 24.21 2.87 9.15
N TYR A 256 23.60 1.68 9.14
CA TYR A 256 23.24 0.95 10.36
C TYR A 256 24.13 -0.21 10.72
N LYS A 257 25.32 -0.33 10.17
CA LYS A 257 26.25 -1.43 10.50
C LYS A 257 26.37 -1.71 12.00
N ASP A 258 26.29 -0.67 12.82
CA ASP A 258 26.49 -0.76 14.26
C ASP A 258 25.17 -0.89 15.07
N ARG A 259 24.01 -0.67 14.46
CA ARG A 259 22.70 -0.67 15.13
C ARG A 259 21.76 -1.80 14.69
N LEU A 260 22.18 -2.64 13.76
CA LEU A 260 21.35 -3.66 13.17
C LEU A 260 21.25 -4.89 14.07
N GLN A 261 20.02 -5.27 14.40
CA GLN A 261 19.75 -6.63 14.90
C GLN A 261 19.86 -7.60 13.71
N ILE A 262 20.92 -8.37 13.70
CA ILE A 262 21.12 -9.45 12.75
C ILE A 262 20.24 -10.62 13.22
N LEU A 263 19.14 -10.86 12.55
CA LEU A 263 18.41 -12.10 12.70
C LEU A 263 19.30 -13.23 12.14
N ARG A 264 19.88 -14.02 13.01
CA ARG A 264 20.64 -15.23 12.63
C ARG A 264 19.62 -16.25 12.10
N SER A 265 19.58 -16.40 10.79
CA SER A 265 19.08 -17.61 10.15
C SER A 265 20.29 -18.54 9.98
N ASP A 266 20.24 -19.72 10.57
CA ASP A 266 21.38 -20.66 10.66
C ASP A 266 21.93 -21.13 9.30
N ASP A 267 21.23 -20.88 8.19
CA ASP A 267 21.60 -21.36 6.85
C ASP A 267 22.09 -20.29 5.87
N ARG A 268 22.16 -19.01 6.24
CA ARG A 268 22.56 -17.95 5.29
C ARG A 268 23.79 -17.18 5.76
N ARG A 269 24.87 -17.28 4.99
CA ARG A 269 26.09 -16.49 5.20
C ARG A 269 25.92 -15.11 4.57
N GLY A 270 25.89 -14.06 5.41
CA GLY A 270 25.86 -12.67 4.98
C GLY A 270 25.14 -11.75 5.98
N ALA A 271 25.48 -10.48 6.04
CA ALA A 271 24.75 -9.48 6.81
C ALA A 271 23.56 -8.98 5.99
N TYR A 272 22.34 -9.38 6.37
CA TYR A 272 21.09 -8.90 5.79
C TYR A 272 20.27 -8.19 6.86
N VAL A 273 19.84 -6.95 6.55
CA VAL A 273 18.92 -6.21 7.42
C VAL A 273 17.51 -6.68 7.12
N ALA A 274 16.95 -7.48 7.99
CA ALA A 274 15.58 -7.94 7.83
C ALA A 274 14.55 -7.00 8.48
N VAL A 275 14.94 -6.27 9.52
CA VAL A 275 14.04 -5.45 10.34
C VAL A 275 14.73 -4.17 10.78
N VAL A 276 14.07 -3.05 10.59
CA VAL A 276 14.45 -1.75 11.16
C VAL A 276 13.53 -1.46 12.34
N VAL A 277 14.07 -1.12 13.49
CA VAL A 277 13.26 -0.78 14.65
C VAL A 277 12.73 0.65 14.47
N ASN A 278 11.41 0.82 14.51
CA ASN A 278 10.79 2.12 14.57
C ASN A 278 11.00 2.69 15.99
N GLU A 279 11.74 3.79 16.09
CA GLU A 279 12.07 4.41 17.37
C GLU A 279 10.84 5.03 18.07
N ILE A 280 9.75 5.26 17.36
CA ILE A 280 8.54 5.88 17.90
C ILE A 280 7.73 4.90 18.75
N ASN A 281 7.56 3.66 18.28
CA ASN A 281 6.72 2.67 18.95
C ASN A 281 7.45 1.37 19.33
N GLY A 282 8.75 1.28 19.05
CA GLY A 282 9.56 0.10 19.33
C GLY A 282 9.25 -1.13 18.46
N ARG A 283 8.35 -1.02 17.47
CA ARG A 283 7.99 -2.12 16.58
C ARG A 283 8.99 -2.26 15.44
N GLY A 284 9.21 -3.48 15.01
CA GLY A 284 10.06 -3.76 13.86
C GLY A 284 9.33 -3.48 12.54
N LEU A 285 9.95 -2.69 11.68
CA LEU A 285 9.55 -2.50 10.29
C LEU A 285 10.30 -3.53 9.43
N ALA A 286 9.57 -4.44 8.81
CA ALA A 286 10.18 -5.44 7.91
C ALA A 286 10.70 -4.76 6.65
N LEU A 287 11.97 -4.98 6.30
CA LEU A 287 12.55 -4.45 5.08
C LEU A 287 12.24 -5.40 3.91
N MET A 288 11.50 -4.90 2.94
CA MET A 288 11.25 -5.59 1.67
C MET A 288 12.00 -4.89 0.55
N VAL A 289 12.78 -5.68 -0.17
CA VAL A 289 13.57 -5.20 -1.29
C VAL A 289 12.94 -5.68 -2.59
N ASP A 290 12.47 -4.74 -3.39
CA ASP A 290 11.88 -5.03 -4.70
C ASP A 290 12.66 -4.29 -5.79
N PRO A 291 13.23 -5.01 -6.77
CA PRO A 291 13.99 -4.39 -7.84
C PRO A 291 13.14 -3.54 -8.80
N ASP A 292 11.81 -3.71 -8.79
CA ASP A 292 10.91 -2.97 -9.65
C ASP A 292 10.56 -1.58 -9.06
N VAL A 293 10.89 -1.32 -7.79
CA VAL A 293 10.72 0.01 -7.16
C VAL A 293 11.81 0.97 -7.64
N PRO A 294 11.45 2.21 -8.04
CA PRO A 294 12.44 3.21 -8.45
C PRO A 294 13.46 3.52 -7.34
N ASP A 295 14.72 3.74 -7.74
CA ASP A 295 15.80 4.08 -6.83
C ASP A 295 15.60 5.43 -6.09
N THR A 296 14.70 6.27 -6.61
CA THR A 296 14.36 7.58 -6.03
C THR A 296 13.27 7.50 -4.97
N ASP A 297 12.66 6.35 -4.81
CA ASP A 297 11.48 6.17 -3.99
C ASP A 297 11.67 5.09 -2.91
N CYS A 298 11.05 5.34 -1.77
CA CYS A 298 10.88 4.37 -0.70
C CYS A 298 9.48 4.51 -0.12
N TRP A 299 8.86 3.40 0.24
CA TRP A 299 7.52 3.38 0.79
C TRP A 299 7.49 2.79 2.18
N LEU A 300 6.76 3.43 3.09
CA LEU A 300 6.30 2.81 4.32
C LEU A 300 4.87 2.35 4.14
N LEU A 301 4.64 1.08 4.44
CA LEU A 301 3.39 0.39 4.11
C LEU A 301 2.75 -0.22 5.35
N ASP A 302 1.44 -0.09 5.44
CA ASP A 302 0.58 -0.89 6.30
C ASP A 302 0.05 -2.08 5.48
N LYS A 303 0.45 -3.29 5.86
CA LYS A 303 0.07 -4.52 5.14
C LYS A 303 -1.44 -4.78 5.09
N SER A 304 -2.20 -4.19 6.00
CA SER A 304 -3.65 -4.38 6.06
C SER A 304 -4.39 -3.75 4.89
N CYS A 305 -3.70 -2.85 4.13
CA CYS A 305 -4.28 -2.14 3.00
C CYS A 305 -4.41 -2.97 1.74
N PHE A 306 -3.66 -4.07 1.60
CA PHE A 306 -3.45 -4.72 0.31
C PHE A 306 -4.25 -5.99 0.15
N GLY A 307 -5.01 -6.08 -0.93
CA GLY A 307 -5.75 -7.27 -1.33
C GLY A 307 -5.52 -7.62 -2.80
N LEU A 308 -5.28 -8.90 -3.08
CA LEU A 308 -5.25 -9.46 -4.42
C LEU A 308 -6.61 -10.07 -4.72
N ALA A 309 -7.26 -9.61 -5.78
CA ALA A 309 -8.53 -10.15 -6.24
C ALA A 309 -8.33 -10.87 -7.58
N ILE A 310 -8.62 -12.16 -7.60
CA ILE A 310 -8.44 -13.03 -8.77
C ILE A 310 -9.82 -13.46 -9.27
N GLU A 311 -10.12 -13.15 -10.51
CA GLU A 311 -11.29 -13.69 -11.20
C GLU A 311 -11.00 -15.10 -11.68
N SER A 312 -9.92 -15.27 -12.44
CA SER A 312 -9.56 -16.57 -13.01
C SER A 312 -8.12 -16.63 -13.49
N VAL A 313 -7.51 -17.80 -13.43
CA VAL A 313 -6.21 -18.08 -14.04
C VAL A 313 -6.31 -19.40 -14.80
N TYR A 314 -6.18 -19.35 -16.12
CA TYR A 314 -6.33 -20.53 -16.96
C TYR A 314 -5.15 -20.72 -17.90
N ASP A 315 -4.83 -22.00 -18.18
CA ASP A 315 -4.08 -22.39 -19.36
C ASP A 315 -4.97 -23.17 -20.33
N TYR A 316 -4.77 -22.95 -21.62
CA TYR A 316 -5.44 -23.67 -22.68
C TYR A 316 -4.64 -23.66 -23.98
N ASP A 317 -4.90 -24.65 -24.82
CA ASP A 317 -4.25 -24.76 -26.11
C ASP A 317 -4.78 -23.69 -27.07
N ALA A 318 -3.89 -22.89 -27.65
CA ALA A 318 -4.21 -21.86 -28.61
C ALA A 318 -3.92 -22.35 -30.05
N PRO A 319 -4.72 -21.94 -31.04
CA PRO A 319 -4.44 -22.31 -32.43
C PRO A 319 -3.07 -21.79 -32.86
N LEU A 320 -2.36 -22.62 -33.61
CA LEU A 320 -1.06 -22.32 -34.19
C LEU A 320 -1.15 -22.54 -35.72
N ASP A 321 -1.18 -21.45 -36.46
CA ASP A 321 -1.25 -21.49 -37.91
C ASP A 321 0.14 -21.63 -38.52
N GLY A 322 0.36 -22.67 -39.33
CA GLY A 322 1.54 -22.82 -40.18
C GLY A 322 2.82 -23.24 -39.47
N PHE A 323 2.78 -23.70 -38.24
CA PHE A 323 3.94 -24.18 -37.48
C PHE A 323 3.69 -25.54 -36.85
N ASP A 324 4.67 -26.44 -36.95
CA ASP A 324 4.59 -27.77 -36.32
C ASP A 324 5.02 -27.67 -34.85
N GLY A 325 4.00 -27.51 -33.98
CA GLY A 325 4.25 -27.29 -32.54
C GLY A 325 2.98 -27.21 -31.70
N ILE A 326 3.18 -27.04 -30.41
CA ILE A 326 2.12 -26.79 -29.42
C ILE A 326 2.23 -25.34 -29.00
N ARG A 327 1.12 -24.60 -29.11
CA ARG A 327 0.97 -23.26 -28.54
C ARG A 327 -0.03 -23.31 -27.40
N ARG A 328 0.43 -22.92 -26.22
CA ARG A 328 -0.43 -22.82 -25.04
C ARG A 328 -0.54 -21.37 -24.61
N LYS A 329 -1.74 -20.92 -24.25
CA LYS A 329 -2.01 -19.59 -23.72
C LYS A 329 -2.26 -19.71 -22.22
N VAL A 330 -1.52 -18.92 -21.44
CA VAL A 330 -1.78 -18.71 -20.02
C VAL A 330 -2.40 -17.32 -19.86
N GLU A 331 -3.55 -17.26 -19.23
CA GLU A 331 -4.33 -16.05 -19.06
C GLU A 331 -4.70 -15.88 -17.58
N ALA A 332 -4.39 -14.72 -17.01
CA ALA A 332 -4.77 -14.35 -15.65
C ALA A 332 -5.62 -13.09 -15.67
N ASN A 333 -6.79 -13.16 -15.08
CA ASN A 333 -7.71 -12.07 -14.89
C ASN A 333 -7.65 -11.67 -13.40
N VAL A 334 -7.01 -10.53 -13.13
CA VAL A 334 -6.71 -10.10 -11.76
C VAL A 334 -6.94 -8.62 -11.58
N THR A 335 -7.16 -8.22 -10.33
CA THR A 335 -7.18 -6.83 -9.91
C THR A 335 -6.66 -6.70 -8.48
N PHE A 336 -6.47 -5.48 -8.02
CA PHE A 336 -5.92 -5.18 -6.71
C PHE A 336 -6.88 -4.34 -5.89
N GLU A 337 -6.88 -4.56 -4.59
CA GLU A 337 -7.60 -3.77 -3.60
C GLU A 337 -6.60 -2.96 -2.79
N PHE A 338 -6.85 -1.66 -2.64
CA PHE A 338 -6.03 -0.73 -1.85
C PHE A 338 -6.92 0.03 -0.87
N LYS A 339 -6.93 -0.39 0.39
CA LYS A 339 -7.75 0.23 1.44
C LYS A 339 -7.07 1.42 2.08
N ASN A 340 -7.65 2.61 1.91
CA ASN A 340 -7.14 3.87 2.47
C ASN A 340 -5.63 4.09 2.24
N PRO A 341 -5.09 3.83 1.05
CA PRO A 341 -3.64 3.84 0.84
C PRO A 341 -3.03 5.23 1.07
N LYS A 342 -3.79 6.30 0.84
CA LYS A 342 -3.35 7.69 1.08
C LYS A 342 -3.10 8.02 2.55
N GLN A 343 -3.71 7.28 3.47
CA GLN A 343 -3.56 7.49 4.91
C GLN A 343 -2.66 6.44 5.57
N ARG A 344 -2.62 5.23 4.99
CA ARG A 344 -1.91 4.06 5.55
C ARG A 344 -0.55 3.82 4.92
N CYS A 345 -0.25 4.47 3.80
CA CYS A 345 1.04 4.38 3.13
C CYS A 345 1.68 5.76 3.07
N CYS A 346 3.01 5.82 3.23
CA CYS A 346 3.76 7.05 3.06
C CYS A 346 4.86 6.85 2.03
N ARG A 347 4.95 7.75 1.06
CA ARG A 347 6.01 7.78 0.06
C ARG A 347 7.11 8.74 0.46
N ILE A 348 8.34 8.26 0.48
CA ILE A 348 9.54 9.10 0.53
C ILE A 348 10.03 9.22 -0.92
N LYS A 349 9.99 10.41 -1.48
CA LYS A 349 10.36 10.69 -2.88
C LYS A 349 11.64 11.51 -2.97
N ASN A 350 12.21 11.59 -4.17
CA ASN A 350 13.43 12.35 -4.46
C ASN A 350 14.63 11.91 -3.62
N LEU A 351 14.74 10.61 -3.35
CA LEU A 351 15.93 10.04 -2.73
C LEU A 351 17.11 10.10 -3.70
N LYS A 352 18.31 10.25 -3.16
CA LYS A 352 19.55 10.31 -3.93
C LYS A 352 19.76 9.02 -4.72
N ASN A 353 19.78 9.13 -6.04
CA ASN A 353 19.98 8.00 -6.94
C ASN A 353 21.47 7.59 -7.05
N SER A 354 22.39 8.49 -6.74
CA SER A 354 23.83 8.23 -6.80
C SER A 354 24.41 7.95 -5.42
N ILE A 355 24.32 6.71 -4.93
CA ILE A 355 25.34 6.24 -3.99
C ILE A 355 26.59 6.12 -4.86
N GLY A 356 27.49 7.11 -4.75
CA GLY A 356 28.70 7.15 -5.56
C GLY A 356 29.47 5.85 -5.48
N PHE A 357 29.26 4.97 -6.42
CA PHE A 357 30.26 4.01 -6.82
C PHE A 357 31.32 4.82 -7.54
N LYS A 358 32.36 5.22 -6.82
CA LYS A 358 33.64 5.49 -7.46
C LYS A 358 33.99 4.18 -8.19
N GLY A 359 34.09 4.26 -9.50
CA GLY A 359 34.06 3.19 -10.43
C GLY A 359 34.90 1.96 -10.08
N VAL A 360 34.43 0.83 -10.54
CA VAL A 360 35.27 -0.19 -11.12
C VAL A 360 35.24 0.01 -12.62
#